data_8f5233489246acc8ed7dcb6c3034bd3d
#
_entry.id   8f5233489246acc8ed7dcb6c3034bd3d
#
_cell.length_a   1.000
_cell.length_b   1.000
_cell.length_c   1.000
_cell.angle_alpha   90.00
_cell.angle_beta   90.00
_cell.angle_gamma   90.00
#
_symmetry.space_group_name_H-M   'P 1'
#
loop_
_entity.id
_entity.type
_entity.pdbx_description
1 polymer ?
#
loop_
_entity_poly.entity_id
_entity_poly.type
_entity_poly.pdbx_seq_one_letter_code
_entity_poly.pdbx_strand_id
1 'polypeptide(L)'
;MEARTSTDSPIRVDYVPGDALGLLEGSGALGMTFAPGMKDRGWDRDVTTDLAALGDEYETDVLVSLMEDVEYDAYRMNGGRSFFDSAAAAGMEVVRFPIVDVDVPRSEQIEDFADLMGGIIGYLREGRNVVAHCRGGIGRTGTVVSSVLVGLGHEADDAIEIVRQARSPRMVETGPQEAYVREFAKKYRGKWSA
;
A
#
# COMPACT_ATOMS: atom_id res chain seq x y z
N MET A 1 14.08 -11.18 23.42
CA MET A 1 14.44 -10.52 22.16
C MET A 1 13.90 -9.10 22.30
N GLU A 2 14.75 -8.08 22.18
CA GLU A 2 14.30 -6.69 22.24
C GLU A 2 13.41 -6.38 21.04
N ALA A 3 12.43 -5.49 21.25
CA ALA A 3 11.54 -5.04 20.17
C ALA A 3 12.32 -4.15 19.18
N ARG A 4 12.04 -4.29 17.89
CA ARG A 4 12.60 -3.43 16.85
C ARG A 4 11.93 -2.06 16.91
N THR A 5 12.75 -1.01 16.97
CA THR A 5 12.28 0.38 17.01
C THR A 5 12.45 1.05 15.65
N SER A 6 11.90 2.24 15.48
CA SER A 6 12.10 3.04 14.26
C SER A 6 13.54 3.47 14.06
N THR A 7 14.33 3.57 15.15
CA THR A 7 15.74 3.98 15.09
C THR A 7 16.68 2.84 14.73
N ASP A 8 16.51 1.65 15.34
CA ASP A 8 17.41 0.51 15.13
C ASP A 8 17.05 -0.32 13.89
N SER A 9 15.82 -0.19 13.42
CA SER A 9 15.28 -0.85 12.22
C SER A 9 14.38 0.14 11.46
N PRO A 10 14.96 1.13 10.75
CA PRO A 10 14.18 2.14 10.04
C PRO A 10 13.12 1.55 9.12
N ILE A 11 12.04 2.32 8.87
CA ILE A 11 11.00 1.91 7.92
C ILE A 11 11.63 1.76 6.53
N ARG A 12 11.12 0.78 5.77
CA ARG A 12 11.60 0.55 4.41
C ARG A 12 10.45 0.49 3.44
N VAL A 13 10.61 1.15 2.30
CA VAL A 13 9.72 1.08 1.15
C VAL A 13 10.37 0.21 0.07
N ASP A 14 9.64 -0.78 -0.43
CA ASP A 14 10.02 -1.56 -1.59
C ASP A 14 9.17 -1.11 -2.78
N TYR A 15 9.80 -0.73 -3.87
CA TYR A 15 9.11 -0.17 -5.04
C TYR A 15 8.81 -1.21 -6.12
N VAL A 16 7.67 -1.04 -6.77
CA VAL A 16 7.37 -1.72 -8.04
C VAL A 16 8.40 -1.24 -9.08
N PRO A 17 8.99 -2.14 -9.90
CA PRO A 17 9.87 -1.72 -10.99
C PRO A 17 9.19 -0.72 -11.93
N GLY A 18 9.87 0.37 -12.28
CA GLY A 18 9.29 1.45 -13.08
C GLY A 18 8.83 1.00 -14.48
N ASP A 19 9.55 0.05 -15.09
CA ASP A 19 9.18 -0.57 -16.37
C ASP A 19 7.88 -1.38 -16.28
N ALA A 20 7.58 -1.98 -15.12
CA ALA A 20 6.32 -2.66 -14.87
C ALA A 20 5.12 -1.69 -14.75
N LEU A 21 5.35 -0.44 -14.38
CA LEU A 21 4.28 0.56 -14.37
C LEU A 21 3.88 1.00 -15.79
N GLY A 22 4.82 0.94 -16.76
CA GLY A 22 4.58 1.30 -18.16
C GLY A 22 4.10 2.76 -18.34
N LEU A 23 4.41 3.63 -17.38
CA LEU A 23 4.04 5.04 -17.40
C LEU A 23 5.14 5.88 -18.07
N LEU A 24 4.78 7.13 -18.43
CA LEU A 24 5.71 8.05 -19.10
C LEU A 24 6.85 8.47 -18.14
N GLU A 25 7.95 8.93 -18.73
CA GLU A 25 9.04 9.57 -17.99
C GLU A 25 8.51 10.74 -17.16
N GLY A 26 8.96 10.85 -15.90
CA GLY A 26 8.47 11.83 -14.94
C GLY A 26 7.25 11.39 -14.14
N SER A 27 6.71 10.18 -14.34
CA SER A 27 5.69 9.62 -13.46
C SER A 27 6.26 9.29 -12.09
N GLY A 28 5.38 9.28 -11.06
CA GLY A 28 5.73 8.92 -9.70
C GLY A 28 6.01 7.42 -9.54
N ALA A 29 6.56 7.05 -8.39
CA ALA A 29 6.86 5.67 -8.00
C ALA A 29 5.74 5.07 -7.14
N LEU A 30 5.52 3.74 -7.27
CA LEU A 30 4.58 2.98 -6.45
C LEU A 30 5.34 2.11 -5.46
N GLY A 31 5.22 2.41 -4.18
CA GLY A 31 5.90 1.75 -3.09
C GLY A 31 4.99 0.95 -2.17
N MET A 32 5.59 0.04 -1.43
CA MET A 32 4.94 -0.86 -0.47
C MET A 32 5.69 -0.86 0.85
N THR A 33 4.97 -0.73 1.97
CA THR A 33 5.57 -0.80 3.30
C THR A 33 4.62 -1.46 4.31
N PHE A 34 5.11 -1.71 5.51
CA PHE A 34 4.31 -2.11 6.68
C PHE A 34 3.79 -0.87 7.42
N ALA A 35 2.92 -1.07 8.42
CA ALA A 35 2.32 0.02 9.18
C ALA A 35 3.36 0.90 9.88
N PRO A 36 3.47 2.21 9.56
CA PRO A 36 4.22 3.16 10.38
C PRO A 36 3.72 3.15 11.83
N GLY A 37 4.63 3.21 12.79
CA GLY A 37 4.28 3.22 14.22
C GLY A 37 3.75 1.88 14.77
N MET A 38 3.98 0.77 14.09
CA MET A 38 3.50 -0.56 14.49
C MET A 38 3.94 -0.96 15.90
N LYS A 39 2.97 -1.31 16.77
CA LYS A 39 3.15 -1.80 18.13
C LYS A 39 2.69 -3.26 18.20
N ASP A 40 3.52 -4.18 17.76
CA ASP A 40 3.20 -5.60 17.71
C ASP A 40 4.32 -6.44 18.34
N ARG A 41 4.13 -7.77 18.44
CA ARG A 41 5.13 -8.66 18.98
C ARG A 41 6.46 -8.50 18.25
N GLY A 42 7.48 -8.00 18.97
CA GLY A 42 8.80 -7.73 18.41
C GLY A 42 8.95 -6.38 17.68
N TRP A 43 7.93 -5.51 17.76
CA TRP A 43 7.94 -4.16 17.20
C TRP A 43 7.47 -3.13 18.23
N ASP A 44 8.23 -2.05 18.41
CA ASP A 44 7.86 -0.87 19.20
C ASP A 44 8.30 0.39 18.46
N ARG A 45 7.55 0.70 17.41
CA ARG A 45 7.88 1.77 16.48
C ARG A 45 7.27 3.09 16.90
N ASP A 46 7.93 4.18 16.56
CA ASP A 46 7.42 5.54 16.69
C ASP A 46 6.79 6.02 15.39
N VAL A 47 5.51 6.39 15.44
CA VAL A 47 4.73 6.77 14.26
C VAL A 47 5.26 8.04 13.60
N THR A 48 5.69 9.02 14.40
CA THR A 48 6.19 10.30 13.88
C THR A 48 7.52 10.09 13.14
N THR A 49 8.42 9.31 13.73
CA THR A 49 9.70 8.95 13.11
C THR A 49 9.50 8.20 11.80
N ASP A 50 8.60 7.21 11.79
CA ASP A 50 8.34 6.44 10.57
C ASP A 50 7.71 7.28 9.46
N LEU A 51 6.73 8.13 9.80
CA LEU A 51 6.07 8.97 8.80
C LEU A 51 6.99 10.10 8.31
N ALA A 52 7.85 10.66 9.17
CA ALA A 52 8.87 11.60 8.73
C ALA A 52 9.83 10.96 7.74
N ALA A 53 10.29 9.73 8.00
CA ALA A 53 11.15 9.01 7.06
C ALA A 53 10.44 8.74 5.71
N LEU A 54 9.13 8.40 5.72
CA LEU A 54 8.38 8.24 4.46
C LEU A 54 8.31 9.55 3.66
N GLY A 55 8.14 10.70 4.32
CA GLY A 55 8.14 12.00 3.65
C GLY A 55 9.53 12.43 3.19
N ASP A 56 10.52 12.38 4.08
CA ASP A 56 11.84 12.99 3.86
C ASP A 56 12.79 12.10 3.03
N GLU A 57 12.79 10.78 3.30
CA GLU A 57 13.74 9.85 2.66
C GLU A 57 13.14 9.18 1.42
N TYR A 58 11.84 8.91 1.42
CA TYR A 58 11.14 8.24 0.32
C TYR A 58 10.29 9.18 -0.53
N GLU A 59 10.29 10.48 -0.22
CA GLU A 59 9.57 11.52 -0.95
C GLU A 59 8.11 11.13 -1.23
N THR A 60 7.45 10.53 -0.22
CA THR A 60 6.07 10.03 -0.35
C THR A 60 5.08 11.20 -0.37
N ASP A 61 4.36 11.37 -1.46
CA ASP A 61 3.31 12.39 -1.59
C ASP A 61 1.94 11.86 -1.13
N VAL A 62 1.68 10.57 -1.37
CA VAL A 62 0.39 9.93 -1.07
C VAL A 62 0.62 8.63 -0.31
N LEU A 63 0.00 8.53 0.86
CA LEU A 63 0.03 7.32 1.69
C LEU A 63 -1.34 6.63 1.62
N VAL A 64 -1.39 5.45 0.98
CA VAL A 64 -2.60 4.63 0.90
C VAL A 64 -2.66 3.70 2.10
N SER A 65 -3.61 3.95 3.01
CA SER A 65 -3.81 3.16 4.22
C SER A 65 -4.96 2.17 4.08
N LEU A 66 -4.65 0.90 4.28
CA LEU A 66 -5.60 -0.22 4.16
C LEU A 66 -6.03 -0.78 5.52
N MET A 67 -5.65 -0.12 6.62
CA MET A 67 -5.97 -0.56 7.97
C MET A 67 -7.32 -0.05 8.44
N GLU A 68 -7.98 -0.87 9.26
CA GLU A 68 -9.21 -0.50 9.97
C GLU A 68 -8.91 0.33 11.23
N ASP A 69 -9.90 1.09 11.72
CA ASP A 69 -9.75 1.93 12.91
C ASP A 69 -9.34 1.13 14.14
N VAL A 70 -9.88 -0.08 14.30
CA VAL A 70 -9.54 -0.99 15.41
C VAL A 70 -8.05 -1.39 15.43
N GLU A 71 -7.40 -1.47 14.27
CA GLU A 71 -5.97 -1.77 14.18
C GLU A 71 -5.13 -0.58 14.67
N TYR A 72 -5.54 0.64 14.34
CA TYR A 72 -4.92 1.87 14.87
C TYR A 72 -5.10 2.01 16.39
N ASP A 73 -6.27 1.63 16.91
CA ASP A 73 -6.52 1.62 18.36
C ASP A 73 -5.62 0.61 19.08
N ALA A 74 -5.37 -0.54 18.48
CA ALA A 74 -4.43 -1.51 19.01
C ALA A 74 -3.00 -0.94 19.13
N TYR A 75 -2.65 0.05 18.28
CA TYR A 75 -1.39 0.78 18.31
C TYR A 75 -1.46 2.10 19.12
N ARG A 76 -2.56 2.34 19.84
CA ARG A 76 -2.82 3.54 20.67
C ARG A 76 -2.88 4.84 19.85
N MET A 77 -3.41 4.78 18.64
CA MET A 77 -3.47 5.90 17.70
C MET A 77 -4.86 6.51 17.56
N ASN A 78 -5.77 6.28 18.53
CA ASN A 78 -7.11 6.90 18.63
C ASN A 78 -7.89 6.80 17.30
N GLY A 79 -8.21 5.58 16.86
CA GLY A 79 -8.92 5.32 15.59
C GLY A 79 -8.17 5.83 14.35
N GLY A 80 -6.84 5.96 14.47
CA GLY A 80 -6.00 6.49 13.38
C GLY A 80 -5.81 8.01 13.39
N ARG A 81 -6.51 8.77 14.24
CA ARG A 81 -6.41 10.24 14.26
C ARG A 81 -4.95 10.71 14.39
N SER A 82 -4.21 10.20 15.38
CA SER A 82 -2.81 10.59 15.59
C SER A 82 -1.92 10.19 14.41
N PHE A 83 -2.24 9.09 13.73
CA PHE A 83 -1.56 8.66 12.52
C PHE A 83 -1.79 9.65 11.36
N PHE A 84 -3.06 10.00 11.10
CA PHE A 84 -3.41 10.88 9.98
C PHE A 84 -2.91 12.30 10.18
N ASP A 85 -2.99 12.83 11.43
CA ASP A 85 -2.44 14.14 11.78
C ASP A 85 -0.90 14.16 11.57
N SER A 86 -0.20 13.08 11.95
CA SER A 86 1.25 12.97 11.75
C SER A 86 1.63 12.83 10.28
N ALA A 87 0.85 12.09 9.49
CA ALA A 87 1.08 11.95 8.05
C ALA A 87 0.89 13.29 7.33
N ALA A 88 -0.16 14.04 7.68
CA ALA A 88 -0.40 15.38 7.15
C ALA A 88 0.72 16.35 7.55
N ALA A 89 1.21 16.28 8.80
CA ALA A 89 2.33 17.08 9.26
C ALA A 89 3.66 16.75 8.53
N ALA A 90 3.81 15.52 8.05
CA ALA A 90 4.92 15.09 7.20
C ALA A 90 4.69 15.40 5.70
N GLY A 91 3.65 16.17 5.35
CA GLY A 91 3.38 16.62 3.97
C GLY A 91 2.66 15.62 3.08
N MET A 92 2.22 14.49 3.62
CA MET A 92 1.56 13.43 2.85
C MET A 92 0.03 13.61 2.81
N GLU A 93 -0.56 13.38 1.64
CA GLU A 93 -1.99 13.10 1.53
C GLU A 93 -2.27 11.66 1.94
N VAL A 94 -3.31 11.43 2.75
CA VAL A 94 -3.70 10.06 3.14
C VAL A 94 -4.98 9.65 2.43
N VAL A 95 -4.90 8.59 1.64
CA VAL A 95 -6.04 7.92 1.02
C VAL A 95 -6.37 6.68 1.84
N ARG A 96 -7.62 6.57 2.30
CA ARG A 96 -8.08 5.46 3.14
C ARG A 96 -8.98 4.52 2.37
N PHE A 97 -8.65 3.24 2.44
CA PHE A 97 -9.52 2.16 1.98
C PHE A 97 -9.40 0.94 2.91
N PRO A 98 -10.13 0.95 4.05
CA PRO A 98 -10.00 -0.12 5.04
C PRO A 98 -10.44 -1.47 4.49
N ILE A 99 -9.58 -2.46 4.66
CA ILE A 99 -9.84 -3.88 4.35
C ILE A 99 -9.59 -4.67 5.63
N VAL A 100 -10.48 -5.59 5.97
CA VAL A 100 -10.31 -6.48 7.13
C VAL A 100 -8.99 -7.25 7.02
N ASP A 101 -8.28 -7.41 8.15
CA ASP A 101 -6.96 -8.07 8.12
C ASP A 101 -7.06 -9.49 7.54
N VAL A 102 -6.09 -9.87 6.70
CA VAL A 102 -6.02 -11.12 5.92
C VAL A 102 -7.17 -11.36 4.93
N ASP A 103 -8.07 -10.41 4.73
CA ASP A 103 -9.24 -10.51 3.86
C ASP A 103 -9.06 -9.72 2.55
N VAL A 104 -10.12 -9.62 1.78
CA VAL A 104 -10.25 -8.90 0.51
C VAL A 104 -11.30 -7.79 0.64
N PRO A 105 -11.33 -6.78 -0.26
CA PRO A 105 -12.44 -5.85 -0.33
C PRO A 105 -13.78 -6.59 -0.46
N ARG A 106 -14.83 -6.10 0.21
CA ARG A 106 -16.16 -6.69 0.14
C ARG A 106 -16.73 -6.56 -1.28
N SER A 107 -17.59 -7.49 -1.67
CA SER A 107 -18.18 -7.53 -3.02
C SER A 107 -18.91 -6.24 -3.42
N GLU A 108 -19.57 -5.59 -2.46
CA GLU A 108 -20.23 -4.31 -2.66
C GLU A 108 -19.29 -3.12 -2.84
N GLN A 109 -18.00 -3.28 -2.49
CA GLN A 109 -16.98 -2.25 -2.62
C GLN A 109 -16.17 -2.33 -3.92
N ILE A 110 -16.57 -3.18 -4.87
CA ILE A 110 -15.78 -3.43 -6.09
C ILE A 110 -15.58 -2.17 -6.95
N GLU A 111 -16.60 -1.30 -7.04
CA GLU A 111 -16.50 -0.05 -7.79
C GLU A 111 -15.62 0.97 -7.03
N ASP A 112 -15.81 1.13 -5.73
CA ASP A 112 -14.96 1.99 -4.88
C ASP A 112 -13.49 1.52 -4.92
N PHE A 113 -13.27 0.20 -4.96
CA PHE A 113 -11.92 -0.36 -5.11
C PHE A 113 -11.34 -0.05 -6.50
N ALA A 114 -12.14 -0.12 -7.55
CA ALA A 114 -11.71 0.27 -8.89
C ALA A 114 -11.40 1.77 -8.98
N ASP A 115 -12.19 2.62 -8.32
CA ASP A 115 -11.93 4.06 -8.25
C ASP A 115 -10.63 4.35 -7.49
N LEU A 116 -10.33 3.61 -6.41
CA LEU A 116 -9.05 3.69 -5.74
C LEU A 116 -7.89 3.35 -6.69
N MET A 117 -8.00 2.30 -7.50
CA MET A 117 -6.95 1.94 -8.48
C MET A 117 -6.74 3.06 -9.50
N GLY A 118 -7.85 3.60 -10.04
CA GLY A 118 -7.79 4.75 -10.96
C GLY A 118 -7.16 5.99 -10.33
N GLY A 119 -7.50 6.26 -9.08
CA GLY A 119 -6.91 7.36 -8.30
C GLY A 119 -5.40 7.21 -8.09
N ILE A 120 -4.94 6.02 -7.69
CA ILE A 120 -3.51 5.72 -7.54
C ILE A 120 -2.78 5.95 -8.87
N ILE A 121 -3.30 5.41 -9.97
CA ILE A 121 -2.72 5.59 -11.31
C ILE A 121 -2.72 7.07 -11.72
N GLY A 122 -3.76 7.82 -11.35
CA GLY A 122 -3.82 9.28 -11.55
C GLY A 122 -2.67 10.00 -10.85
N TYR A 123 -2.47 9.75 -9.55
CA TYR A 123 -1.37 10.32 -8.78
C TYR A 123 0.01 10.00 -9.39
N LEU A 124 0.22 8.73 -9.77
CA LEU A 124 1.47 8.33 -10.42
C LEU A 124 1.71 9.10 -11.73
N ARG A 125 0.69 9.31 -12.56
CA ARG A 125 0.79 10.08 -13.81
C ARG A 125 1.07 11.55 -13.58
N GLU A 126 0.66 12.09 -12.44
CA GLU A 126 0.96 13.47 -12.00
C GLU A 126 2.38 13.61 -11.44
N GLY A 127 3.18 12.53 -11.44
CA GLY A 127 4.55 12.53 -10.90
C GLY A 127 4.60 12.37 -9.39
N ARG A 128 3.48 12.03 -8.72
CA ARG A 128 3.41 11.88 -7.27
C ARG A 128 3.79 10.46 -6.85
N ASN A 129 4.65 10.34 -5.85
CA ASN A 129 5.04 9.07 -5.26
C ASN A 129 3.95 8.54 -4.32
N VAL A 130 3.49 7.33 -4.58
CA VAL A 130 2.43 6.66 -3.81
C VAL A 130 3.02 5.50 -3.03
N VAL A 131 2.78 5.44 -1.73
CA VAL A 131 3.16 4.29 -0.89
C VAL A 131 1.91 3.67 -0.28
N ALA A 132 1.71 2.36 -0.50
CA ALA A 132 0.62 1.61 0.09
C ALA A 132 1.10 0.81 1.31
N HIS A 133 0.28 0.78 2.36
CA HIS A 133 0.54 -0.04 3.54
C HIS A 133 -0.72 -0.70 4.09
N CYS A 134 -0.52 -1.83 4.76
CA CYS A 134 -1.44 -2.42 5.70
C CYS A 134 -0.66 -2.70 7.00
N ARG A 135 -1.06 -3.66 7.82
CA ARG A 135 -0.30 -4.03 9.03
C ARG A 135 1.10 -4.54 8.68
N GLY A 136 1.21 -5.64 7.97
CA GLY A 136 2.50 -6.25 7.57
C GLY A 136 3.04 -5.78 6.22
N GLY A 137 2.23 -5.07 5.43
CA GLY A 137 2.58 -4.67 4.08
C GLY A 137 2.75 -5.86 3.12
N ILE A 138 1.97 -6.93 3.30
CA ILE A 138 2.07 -8.19 2.55
C ILE A 138 0.75 -8.52 1.85
N GLY A 139 -0.30 -8.92 2.58
CA GLY A 139 -1.55 -9.43 1.99
C GLY A 139 -2.36 -8.34 1.29
N ARG A 140 -3.01 -7.47 2.06
CA ARG A 140 -3.85 -6.36 1.56
C ARG A 140 -3.08 -5.41 0.66
N THR A 141 -1.85 -5.05 1.04
CA THR A 141 -0.96 -4.21 0.23
C THR A 141 -0.64 -4.87 -1.11
N GLY A 142 -0.33 -6.17 -1.10
CA GLY A 142 -0.10 -6.94 -2.32
C GLY A 142 -1.33 -6.97 -3.23
N THR A 143 -2.52 -7.17 -2.65
CA THR A 143 -3.78 -7.17 -3.41
C THR A 143 -4.01 -5.83 -4.12
N VAL A 144 -3.82 -4.71 -3.42
CA VAL A 144 -3.98 -3.36 -4.00
C VAL A 144 -2.95 -3.11 -5.09
N VAL A 145 -1.67 -3.32 -4.82
CA VAL A 145 -0.60 -3.00 -5.78
C VAL A 145 -0.66 -3.93 -7.01
N SER A 146 -0.98 -5.22 -6.85
CA SER A 146 -1.24 -6.10 -7.99
C SER A 146 -2.43 -5.64 -8.81
N SER A 147 -3.50 -5.14 -8.16
CA SER A 147 -4.68 -4.62 -8.88
C SER A 147 -4.39 -3.32 -9.63
N VAL A 148 -3.48 -2.47 -9.14
CA VAL A 148 -2.97 -1.32 -9.91
C VAL A 148 -2.28 -1.78 -11.18
N LEU A 149 -1.38 -2.77 -11.08
CA LEU A 149 -0.68 -3.35 -12.25
C LEU A 149 -1.66 -3.99 -13.25
N VAL A 150 -2.68 -4.70 -12.75
CA VAL A 150 -3.77 -5.21 -13.60
C VAL A 150 -4.48 -4.06 -14.32
N GLY A 151 -4.80 -2.98 -13.63
CA GLY A 151 -5.40 -1.78 -14.21
C GLY A 151 -4.55 -1.14 -15.31
N LEU A 152 -3.23 -1.26 -15.21
CA LEU A 152 -2.25 -0.83 -16.22
C LEU A 152 -2.06 -1.84 -17.36
N GLY A 153 -2.64 -3.04 -17.29
CA GLY A 153 -2.70 -3.99 -18.40
C GLY A 153 -2.04 -5.36 -18.16
N HIS A 154 -1.37 -5.55 -17.01
CA HIS A 154 -0.77 -6.84 -16.69
C HIS A 154 -1.82 -7.93 -16.49
N GLU A 155 -1.45 -9.19 -16.82
CA GLU A 155 -2.21 -10.36 -16.38
C GLU A 155 -2.14 -10.46 -14.86
N ALA A 156 -3.18 -11.02 -14.23
CA ALA A 156 -3.27 -11.09 -12.77
C ALA A 156 -2.10 -11.85 -12.13
N ASP A 157 -1.71 -12.97 -12.71
CA ASP A 157 -0.62 -13.80 -12.18
C ASP A 157 0.75 -13.12 -12.35
N ASP A 158 0.97 -12.39 -13.46
CA ASP A 158 2.17 -11.60 -13.69
C ASP A 158 2.24 -10.43 -12.69
N ALA A 159 1.13 -9.74 -12.47
CA ALA A 159 1.04 -8.66 -11.48
C ALA A 159 1.38 -9.14 -10.06
N ILE A 160 0.86 -10.31 -9.67
CA ILE A 160 1.17 -10.95 -8.38
C ILE A 160 2.66 -11.29 -8.30
N GLU A 161 3.23 -11.84 -9.36
CA GLU A 161 4.65 -12.22 -9.38
C GLU A 161 5.56 -10.98 -9.31
N ILE A 162 5.24 -9.90 -10.00
CA ILE A 162 5.97 -8.63 -9.93
C ILE A 162 6.05 -8.12 -8.49
N VAL A 163 4.94 -8.07 -7.75
CA VAL A 163 4.95 -7.59 -6.36
C VAL A 163 5.69 -8.56 -5.42
N ARG A 164 5.65 -9.87 -5.71
CA ARG A 164 6.42 -10.88 -4.98
C ARG A 164 7.92 -10.68 -5.13
N GLN A 165 8.37 -10.41 -6.33
CA GLN A 165 9.78 -10.14 -6.61
C GLN A 165 10.23 -8.80 -6.03
N ALA A 166 9.38 -7.78 -6.09
CA ALA A 166 9.70 -6.45 -5.58
C ALA A 166 9.88 -6.40 -4.06
N ARG A 167 9.07 -7.19 -3.29
CA ARG A 167 9.07 -7.06 -1.82
C ARG A 167 9.26 -8.39 -1.09
N SER A 168 8.43 -9.38 -1.35
CA SER A 168 8.45 -10.65 -0.60
C SER A 168 7.67 -11.73 -1.35
N PRO A 169 8.17 -12.97 -1.41
CA PRO A 169 7.43 -14.09 -2.00
C PRO A 169 6.08 -14.39 -1.33
N ARG A 170 5.81 -13.78 -0.17
CA ARG A 170 4.52 -13.88 0.53
C ARG A 170 3.52 -12.78 0.16
N MET A 171 3.84 -11.90 -0.77
CA MET A 171 2.88 -10.89 -1.24
C MET A 171 1.63 -11.56 -1.82
N VAL A 172 0.45 -10.94 -1.59
CA VAL A 172 -0.86 -11.54 -1.85
C VAL A 172 -0.96 -12.86 -1.07
N GLU A 173 -1.07 -12.73 0.25
CA GLU A 173 -0.75 -13.72 1.28
C GLU A 173 -1.71 -14.92 1.30
N THR A 174 -2.96 -14.74 0.83
CA THR A 174 -4.01 -15.76 0.94
C THR A 174 -4.59 -16.15 -0.42
N GLY A 175 -5.09 -17.38 -0.52
CA GLY A 175 -5.80 -17.83 -1.73
C GLY A 175 -6.98 -16.93 -2.13
N PRO A 176 -7.83 -16.48 -1.18
CA PRO A 176 -8.87 -15.47 -1.47
C PRO A 176 -8.33 -14.17 -2.06
N GLN A 177 -7.19 -13.66 -1.59
CA GLN A 177 -6.57 -12.45 -2.14
C GLN A 177 -6.09 -12.65 -3.58
N GLU A 178 -5.44 -13.78 -3.88
CA GLU A 178 -5.07 -14.13 -5.27
C GLU A 178 -6.30 -14.25 -6.17
N ALA A 179 -7.34 -14.94 -5.70
CA ALA A 179 -8.60 -15.09 -6.43
C ALA A 179 -9.26 -13.73 -6.70
N TYR A 180 -9.19 -12.80 -5.74
CA TYR A 180 -9.72 -11.45 -5.89
C TYR A 180 -8.99 -10.67 -6.99
N VAL A 181 -7.66 -10.72 -7.05
CA VAL A 181 -6.88 -10.05 -8.11
C VAL A 181 -7.25 -10.63 -9.49
N ARG A 182 -7.39 -11.96 -9.60
CA ARG A 182 -7.80 -12.62 -10.85
C ARG A 182 -9.23 -12.23 -11.25
N GLU A 183 -10.15 -12.12 -10.30
CA GLU A 183 -11.54 -11.69 -10.58
C GLU A 183 -11.59 -10.23 -10.99
N PHE A 184 -10.84 -9.35 -10.30
CA PHE A 184 -10.69 -7.96 -10.66
C PHE A 184 -10.17 -7.79 -12.10
N ALA A 185 -9.21 -8.61 -12.51
CA ALA A 185 -8.65 -8.57 -13.86
C ALA A 185 -9.68 -8.84 -14.97
N LYS A 186 -10.69 -9.69 -14.74
CA LYS A 186 -11.74 -9.97 -15.74
C LYS A 186 -12.51 -8.72 -16.16
N LYS A 187 -12.67 -7.76 -15.27
CA LYS A 187 -13.45 -6.53 -15.51
C LYS A 187 -12.59 -5.29 -15.77
N TYR A 188 -11.41 -5.21 -15.15
CA TYR A 188 -10.69 -3.95 -15.06
C TYR A 188 -9.28 -3.98 -15.67
N ARG A 189 -8.83 -5.11 -16.23
CA ARG A 189 -7.51 -5.19 -16.86
C ARG A 189 -7.37 -4.18 -17.99
N GLY A 190 -6.32 -3.36 -17.91
CA GLY A 190 -6.02 -2.34 -18.91
C GLY A 190 -7.00 -1.16 -18.93
N LYS A 191 -7.90 -1.06 -17.96
CA LYS A 191 -8.88 0.05 -17.92
C LYS A 191 -8.22 1.42 -17.88
N TRP A 192 -7.03 1.51 -17.32
CA TRP A 192 -6.25 2.73 -17.21
C TRP A 192 -4.87 2.63 -17.90
N SER A 193 -4.67 1.66 -18.79
CA SER A 193 -3.50 1.68 -19.69
C SER A 193 -3.60 2.92 -20.60
N ALA A 194 -2.46 3.52 -20.93
CA ALA A 194 -2.39 4.71 -21.78
C ALA A 194 -2.86 4.44 -23.20
#